data_b616d4635cc45c1a85cf10c486b65def
#
_entry.id   b616d4635cc45c1a85cf10c486b65def
#
_cell.length_a   1.000
_cell.length_b   1.000
_cell.length_c   1.000
_cell.angle_alpha   90.00
_cell.angle_beta   90.00
_cell.angle_gamma   90.00
#
_symmetry.space_group_name_H-M   'P 1'
#
loop_
_entity.id
_entity.type
_entity.pdbx_description
1 polymer ?
#
loop_
_entity_poly.entity_id
_entity_poly.type
_entity_poly.pdbx_seq_one_letter_code
_entity_poly.pdbx_strand_id
1 'polypeptide(L)'
;MQTRLSAGAALASLVLVACGGGGGGSSGGGTPTGPQRGSLVEAPVTVATLTATQINTTASQSGLQALTGAAQCDVRIVALNYNTVGVKGENTNASAALLVPTGPVGCTAAAPLVAYAKGTDVQQPHTLASATDGETFLLIAMFASHGYAVVATDYLGYAKSTYPFHPYLHADSEATSVIDAIRAARNAAGTEGLALSGKVMLTGYSQGGHSSAAAQRAIE
;
A
#
# COMPACT_ATOMS: atom_id res chain seq x y z
N MET A 1 56.43 47.35 -35.80
CA MET A 1 55.91 47.45 -37.19
C MET A 1 54.50 46.99 -37.20
N GLN A 2 53.61 47.89 -37.51
CA GLN A 2 52.19 47.76 -37.86
C GLN A 2 51.15 47.28 -36.77
N THR A 3 50.57 48.28 -36.21
CA THR A 3 49.21 48.42 -35.68
C THR A 3 48.10 47.92 -36.60
N ARG A 4 47.08 47.27 -36.09
CA ARG A 4 45.71 47.43 -36.57
C ARG A 4 44.71 47.42 -35.43
N LEU A 5 44.03 48.54 -35.27
CA LEU A 5 42.77 48.73 -34.58
C LEU A 5 41.65 48.02 -35.35
N SER A 6 40.68 47.45 -34.64
CA SER A 6 39.35 47.21 -35.17
C SER A 6 38.30 47.47 -34.12
N ALA A 7 37.35 48.25 -34.54
CA ALA A 7 36.32 48.94 -33.81
C ALA A 7 35.23 48.00 -33.24
N GLY A 8 34.63 48.48 -32.14
CA GLY A 8 33.50 47.88 -31.49
C GLY A 8 32.17 48.10 -32.22
N ALA A 9 31.26 47.20 -32.04
CA ALA A 9 29.82 47.36 -32.36
C ALA A 9 29.04 47.02 -31.12
N ALA A 10 28.47 48.02 -30.48
CA ALA A 10 27.49 47.87 -29.42
C ALA A 10 26.11 47.60 -30.03
N LEU A 11 25.52 46.46 -29.75
CA LEU A 11 24.12 46.17 -30.00
C LEU A 11 23.29 46.52 -28.78
N ALA A 12 22.48 47.54 -28.88
CA ALA A 12 21.45 47.87 -27.93
C ALA A 12 20.25 46.96 -28.11
N SER A 13 19.93 46.16 -27.14
CA SER A 13 18.71 45.33 -27.13
C SER A 13 17.56 46.13 -26.53
N LEU A 14 16.56 46.45 -27.36
CA LEU A 14 15.26 47.00 -26.96
C LEU A 14 14.48 45.92 -26.17
N VAL A 15 14.11 46.23 -24.95
CA VAL A 15 13.13 45.46 -24.15
C VAL A 15 11.73 46.03 -24.51
N LEU A 16 10.93 45.27 -25.19
CA LEU A 16 9.49 45.54 -25.35
C LEU A 16 8.76 45.01 -24.12
N VAL A 17 8.24 45.92 -23.32
CA VAL A 17 7.28 45.61 -22.24
C VAL A 17 5.89 45.58 -22.88
N ALA A 18 5.34 44.35 -23.07
CA ALA A 18 3.96 44.17 -23.43
C ALA A 18 3.10 44.07 -22.15
N CYS A 19 2.35 45.12 -21.85
CA CYS A 19 1.23 45.10 -20.92
C CYS A 19 0.07 44.35 -21.56
N GLY A 20 -0.16 43.11 -21.15
CA GLY A 20 -1.35 42.31 -21.44
C GLY A 20 -2.03 41.94 -20.14
N GLY A 21 -3.12 42.66 -19.77
CA GLY A 21 -4.00 42.27 -18.67
C GLY A 21 -4.78 41.00 -19.05
N GLY A 22 -4.67 39.98 -18.20
CA GLY A 22 -5.47 38.79 -18.25
C GLY A 22 -5.52 38.19 -16.87
N GLY A 23 -6.66 38.34 -16.18
CA GLY A 23 -6.95 37.74 -14.90
C GLY A 23 -6.87 36.21 -14.99
N GLY A 24 -5.76 35.63 -14.57
CA GLY A 24 -5.60 34.21 -14.34
C GLY A 24 -5.65 33.96 -12.84
N GLY A 25 -6.71 33.32 -12.37
CA GLY A 25 -6.81 32.87 -11.01
C GLY A 25 -5.63 31.97 -10.68
N SER A 26 -4.79 32.42 -9.75
CA SER A 26 -3.78 31.56 -9.13
C SER A 26 -4.51 30.45 -8.37
N SER A 27 -4.61 29.27 -8.98
CA SER A 27 -4.85 28.04 -8.24
C SER A 27 -3.63 27.86 -7.32
N GLY A 28 -3.71 28.42 -6.11
CA GLY A 28 -2.77 28.18 -5.06
C GLY A 28 -2.77 26.68 -4.77
N GLY A 29 -1.82 25.96 -5.33
CA GLY A 29 -1.49 24.61 -4.91
C GLY A 29 -0.93 24.68 -3.50
N GLY A 30 -1.83 24.72 -2.50
CA GLY A 30 -1.45 24.55 -1.11
C GLY A 30 -0.78 23.19 -1.00
N THR A 31 0.49 23.19 -0.56
CA THR A 31 1.15 21.96 -0.15
C THR A 31 0.24 21.27 0.86
N PRO A 32 -0.08 19.97 0.70
CA PRO A 32 -0.92 19.25 1.65
C PRO A 32 -0.30 19.39 3.04
N THR A 33 -1.00 20.01 3.97
CA THR A 33 -0.52 20.30 5.34
C THR A 33 -0.63 19.09 6.27
N GLY A 34 -0.74 17.89 5.76
CA GLY A 34 -0.89 16.65 6.52
C GLY A 34 0.13 15.58 6.11
N PRO A 35 0.21 14.49 6.89
CA PRO A 35 1.05 13.36 6.57
C PRO A 35 0.71 12.82 5.17
N GLN A 36 1.76 12.39 4.44
CA GLN A 36 1.56 11.81 3.12
C GLN A 36 0.77 10.49 3.25
N ARG A 37 -0.30 10.33 2.48
CA ARG A 37 -1.12 9.12 2.47
C ARG A 37 -0.28 7.89 2.12
N GLY A 38 -0.46 6.81 2.90
CA GLY A 38 0.32 5.58 2.80
C GLY A 38 1.73 5.68 3.40
N SER A 39 2.16 6.83 3.95
CA SER A 39 3.38 6.87 4.74
C SER A 39 3.20 6.10 6.05
N LEU A 40 4.26 5.45 6.51
CA LEU A 40 4.23 4.68 7.75
C LEU A 40 4.19 5.62 8.96
N VAL A 41 3.33 5.32 9.93
CA VAL A 41 3.24 6.03 11.21
C VAL A 41 4.38 5.60 12.13
N GLU A 42 4.78 4.34 12.03
CA GLU A 42 5.85 3.71 12.81
C GLU A 42 6.60 2.69 11.95
N ALA A 43 7.73 2.22 12.41
CA ALA A 43 8.47 1.17 11.72
C ALA A 43 7.63 -0.12 11.63
N PRO A 44 7.70 -0.87 10.51
CA PRO A 44 7.06 -2.16 10.39
C PRO A 44 7.50 -3.13 11.49
N VAL A 45 6.60 -3.97 11.98
CA VAL A 45 6.89 -4.93 13.06
C VAL A 45 6.64 -6.34 12.57
N THR A 46 7.68 -7.19 12.54
CA THR A 46 7.51 -8.63 12.29
C THR A 46 6.76 -9.26 13.46
N VAL A 47 5.61 -9.85 13.17
CA VAL A 47 4.74 -10.52 14.16
C VAL A 47 5.10 -12.00 14.26
N ALA A 48 5.31 -12.65 13.13
CA ALA A 48 5.66 -14.07 13.05
C ALA A 48 6.30 -14.41 11.71
N THR A 49 6.94 -15.57 11.66
CA THR A 49 7.36 -16.23 10.42
C THR A 49 6.86 -17.66 10.44
N LEU A 50 6.18 -18.07 9.38
CA LEU A 50 5.73 -19.44 9.16
C LEU A 50 6.59 -20.07 8.07
N THR A 51 7.18 -21.23 8.36
CA THR A 51 7.90 -21.99 7.35
C THR A 51 6.95 -22.68 6.38
N ALA A 52 7.39 -22.96 5.16
CA ALA A 52 6.61 -23.73 4.17
C ALA A 52 6.12 -25.07 4.76
N THR A 53 6.95 -25.71 5.60
CA THR A 53 6.57 -26.94 6.30
C THR A 53 5.40 -26.73 7.27
N GLN A 54 5.43 -25.67 8.08
CA GLN A 54 4.34 -25.34 9.01
C GLN A 54 3.06 -25.00 8.26
N ILE A 55 3.17 -24.22 7.17
CA ILE A 55 2.03 -23.87 6.30
C ILE A 55 1.42 -25.16 5.72
N ASN A 56 2.22 -26.06 5.17
CA ASN A 56 1.75 -27.32 4.61
C ASN A 56 1.07 -28.20 5.66
N THR A 57 1.64 -28.31 6.86
CA THR A 57 1.05 -29.08 7.95
C THR A 57 -0.33 -28.56 8.32
N THR A 58 -0.46 -27.24 8.55
CA THR A 58 -1.73 -26.60 8.92
C THR A 58 -2.75 -26.68 7.76
N ALA A 59 -2.32 -26.42 6.52
CA ALA A 59 -3.17 -26.51 5.35
C ALA A 59 -3.71 -27.94 5.10
N SER A 60 -2.86 -28.94 5.33
CA SER A 60 -3.27 -30.36 5.23
C SER A 60 -4.29 -30.73 6.31
N GLN A 61 -4.05 -30.32 7.56
CA GLN A 61 -4.94 -30.59 8.69
C GLN A 61 -6.33 -29.94 8.53
N SER A 62 -6.37 -28.74 7.93
CA SER A 62 -7.62 -28.00 7.67
C SER A 62 -8.30 -28.38 6.36
N GLY A 63 -7.69 -29.22 5.53
CA GLY A 63 -8.19 -29.58 4.20
C GLY A 63 -7.93 -28.50 3.13
N LEU A 64 -7.34 -27.38 3.47
CA LEU A 64 -7.06 -26.27 2.54
C LEU A 64 -6.02 -26.63 1.49
N GLN A 65 -5.13 -27.59 1.76
CA GLN A 65 -4.05 -27.95 0.83
C GLN A 65 -4.56 -28.47 -0.51
N ALA A 66 -5.73 -29.09 -0.54
CA ALA A 66 -6.36 -29.51 -1.79
C ALA A 66 -6.75 -28.34 -2.70
N LEU A 67 -7.03 -27.18 -2.11
CA LEU A 67 -7.37 -25.95 -2.82
C LEU A 67 -6.15 -25.10 -3.15
N THR A 68 -5.24 -24.97 -2.19
CA THR A 68 -4.10 -24.02 -2.27
C THR A 68 -2.85 -24.64 -2.87
N GLY A 69 -2.74 -25.94 -2.94
CA GLY A 69 -1.51 -26.64 -3.26
C GLY A 69 -0.52 -26.65 -2.10
N ALA A 70 0.70 -27.12 -2.37
CA ALA A 70 1.79 -27.18 -1.39
C ALA A 70 2.53 -25.83 -1.35
N ALA A 71 2.71 -25.28 -0.16
CA ALA A 71 3.51 -24.08 0.07
C ALA A 71 4.96 -24.28 -0.39
N GLN A 72 5.50 -23.31 -1.09
CA GLN A 72 6.86 -23.28 -1.63
C GLN A 72 7.76 -22.30 -0.87
N CYS A 73 7.18 -21.26 -0.32
CA CYS A 73 7.87 -20.18 0.39
C CYS A 73 7.52 -20.18 1.88
N ASP A 74 8.51 -19.80 2.69
CA ASP A 74 8.26 -19.32 4.02
C ASP A 74 7.57 -17.96 3.93
N VAL A 75 6.79 -17.58 4.94
CA VAL A 75 6.07 -16.30 4.94
C VAL A 75 6.29 -15.57 6.26
N ARG A 76 6.77 -14.34 6.18
CA ARG A 76 6.87 -13.43 7.30
C ARG A 76 5.65 -12.52 7.34
N ILE A 77 5.01 -12.45 8.51
CA ILE A 77 3.85 -11.59 8.79
C ILE A 77 4.37 -10.31 9.41
N VAL A 78 4.11 -9.18 8.79
CA VAL A 78 4.56 -7.86 9.24
C VAL A 78 3.35 -6.96 9.47
N ALA A 79 3.26 -6.36 10.66
CA ALA A 79 2.25 -5.37 10.98
C ALA A 79 2.68 -3.99 10.46
N LEU A 80 1.79 -3.33 9.74
CA LEU A 80 1.94 -1.96 9.28
C LEU A 80 0.93 -1.05 9.97
N ASN A 81 1.35 0.20 10.25
CA ASN A 81 0.47 1.29 10.64
C ASN A 81 0.76 2.46 9.69
N TYR A 82 -0.26 2.98 9.00
CA TYR A 82 -0.07 3.92 7.90
C TYR A 82 -1.07 5.08 7.93
N ASN A 83 -0.64 6.22 7.42
CA ASN A 83 -1.48 7.41 7.28
C ASN A 83 -2.47 7.25 6.14
N THR A 84 -3.73 7.59 6.41
CA THR A 84 -4.85 7.58 5.47
C THR A 84 -5.80 8.74 5.78
N VAL A 85 -6.98 8.73 5.17
CA VAL A 85 -8.02 9.74 5.42
C VAL A 85 -9.33 9.11 5.89
N GLY A 86 -10.04 9.82 6.74
CA GLY A 86 -11.37 9.49 7.22
C GLY A 86 -12.48 9.82 6.21
N VAL A 87 -13.73 9.63 6.61
CA VAL A 87 -14.92 9.81 5.74
C VAL A 87 -15.11 11.23 5.22
N LYS A 88 -14.55 12.24 5.89
CA LYS A 88 -14.61 13.65 5.47
C LYS A 88 -13.29 14.15 4.87
N GLY A 89 -12.35 13.24 4.58
CA GLY A 89 -11.03 13.59 4.09
C GLY A 89 -10.04 14.04 5.17
N GLU A 90 -10.40 13.97 6.45
CA GLU A 90 -9.55 14.31 7.57
C GLU A 90 -8.42 13.29 7.74
N ASN A 91 -7.24 13.76 8.18
CA ASN A 91 -6.09 12.89 8.41
C ASN A 91 -6.35 11.91 9.56
N THR A 92 -6.06 10.65 9.33
CA THR A 92 -6.13 9.56 10.31
C THR A 92 -5.15 8.45 9.94
N ASN A 93 -5.24 7.30 10.59
CA ASN A 93 -4.43 6.13 10.29
C ASN A 93 -5.28 4.87 10.20
N ALA A 94 -4.73 3.88 9.53
CA ALA A 94 -5.22 2.50 9.54
C ALA A 94 -4.04 1.54 9.67
N SER A 95 -4.32 0.27 9.91
CA SER A 95 -3.31 -0.78 9.95
C SER A 95 -3.53 -1.83 8.87
N ALA A 96 -2.52 -2.66 8.65
CA ALA A 96 -2.55 -3.77 7.70
C ALA A 96 -1.58 -4.87 8.10
N ALA A 97 -1.84 -6.08 7.61
CA ALA A 97 -0.82 -7.11 7.50
C ALA A 97 -0.08 -6.96 6.16
N LEU A 98 1.25 -7.08 6.19
CA LEU A 98 2.07 -7.32 5.00
C LEU A 98 2.65 -8.73 5.10
N LEU A 99 2.27 -9.60 4.17
CA LEU A 99 2.78 -10.96 4.09
C LEU A 99 3.91 -10.98 3.08
N VAL A 100 5.11 -11.28 3.57
CA VAL A 100 6.36 -11.24 2.79
C VAL A 100 6.81 -12.66 2.50
N PRO A 101 6.81 -13.12 1.24
CA PRO A 101 7.42 -14.40 0.87
C PRO A 101 8.93 -14.35 1.13
N THR A 102 9.46 -15.41 1.73
CA THR A 102 10.89 -15.55 2.05
C THR A 102 11.33 -16.98 1.77
N GLY A 103 12.65 -17.25 1.81
CA GLY A 103 13.19 -18.59 1.61
C GLY A 103 13.91 -18.78 0.29
N PRO A 104 13.67 -19.86 -0.49
CA PRO A 104 14.39 -20.16 -1.72
C PRO A 104 14.35 -19.07 -2.77
N VAL A 105 15.27 -19.11 -3.75
CA VAL A 105 15.45 -18.07 -4.78
C VAL A 105 14.15 -17.66 -5.49
N GLY A 106 13.22 -18.58 -5.75
CA GLY A 106 11.92 -18.25 -6.35
C GLY A 106 11.02 -17.41 -5.46
N CYS A 107 11.21 -17.47 -4.15
CA CYS A 107 10.42 -16.74 -3.15
C CYS A 107 10.94 -15.32 -2.89
N THR A 108 12.19 -15.03 -3.25
CA THR A 108 12.83 -13.72 -3.07
C THR A 108 12.92 -12.92 -4.38
N ALA A 109 12.36 -13.46 -5.47
CA ALA A 109 12.22 -12.73 -6.74
C ALA A 109 11.25 -11.56 -6.60
N ALA A 110 11.22 -10.66 -7.59
CA ALA A 110 10.31 -9.52 -7.59
C ALA A 110 8.84 -9.99 -7.57
N ALA A 111 8.20 -9.87 -6.42
CA ALA A 111 6.85 -10.37 -6.14
C ALA A 111 5.77 -9.44 -6.70
N PRO A 112 4.72 -9.98 -7.36
CA PRO A 112 3.48 -9.24 -7.54
C PRO A 112 2.83 -8.97 -6.17
N LEU A 113 2.17 -7.81 -6.02
CA LEU A 113 1.47 -7.43 -4.79
C LEU A 113 -0.02 -7.74 -4.92
N VAL A 114 -0.55 -8.54 -4.01
CA VAL A 114 -2.00 -8.72 -3.82
C VAL A 114 -2.45 -7.74 -2.75
N ALA A 115 -3.32 -6.80 -3.10
CA ALA A 115 -4.01 -5.94 -2.15
C ALA A 115 -5.34 -6.62 -1.78
N TYR A 116 -5.41 -7.10 -0.56
CA TYR A 116 -6.56 -7.81 -0.05
C TYR A 116 -7.39 -6.92 0.87
N ALA A 117 -8.67 -6.92 0.64
CA ALA A 117 -9.67 -6.26 1.45
C ALA A 117 -10.43 -7.32 2.27
N LYS A 118 -10.38 -7.22 3.61
CA LYS A 118 -10.94 -8.24 4.51
C LYS A 118 -12.47 -8.30 4.47
N GLY A 119 -13.00 -9.43 4.93
CA GLY A 119 -14.44 -9.60 5.16
C GLY A 119 -14.97 -8.75 6.31
N THR A 120 -16.29 -8.81 6.51
CA THR A 120 -16.98 -8.10 7.60
C THR A 120 -16.47 -8.57 8.95
N ASP A 121 -16.19 -7.61 9.82
CA ASP A 121 -15.75 -7.84 11.19
C ASP A 121 -16.52 -6.91 12.15
N VAL A 122 -16.63 -7.33 13.38
CA VAL A 122 -17.30 -6.58 14.46
C VAL A 122 -16.41 -6.41 15.70
N GLN A 123 -15.18 -6.95 15.67
CA GLN A 123 -14.24 -6.90 16.78
C GLN A 123 -13.21 -5.81 16.55
N GLN A 124 -13.37 -4.67 17.19
CA GLN A 124 -12.50 -3.50 17.01
C GLN A 124 -10.98 -3.80 17.15
N PRO A 125 -10.51 -4.63 18.12
CA PRO A 125 -9.09 -4.94 18.24
C PRO A 125 -8.56 -5.95 17.23
N HIS A 126 -9.42 -6.54 16.38
CA HIS A 126 -9.01 -7.55 15.43
C HIS A 126 -8.08 -6.98 14.36
N THR A 127 -7.01 -7.73 14.03
CA THR A 127 -6.04 -7.42 12.98
C THR A 127 -5.70 -8.65 12.17
N LEU A 128 -5.52 -8.46 10.87
CA LEU A 128 -4.96 -9.48 9.98
C LEU A 128 -3.45 -9.67 10.17
N ALA A 129 -2.76 -8.80 10.89
CA ALA A 129 -1.36 -9.01 11.27
C ALA A 129 -1.27 -10.01 12.45
N SER A 130 -1.74 -11.23 12.24
CA SER A 130 -1.83 -12.28 13.25
C SER A 130 -1.52 -13.66 12.66
N ALA A 131 -0.66 -14.43 13.36
CA ALA A 131 -0.34 -15.80 12.95
C ALA A 131 -1.45 -16.82 13.26
N THR A 132 -2.44 -16.43 14.07
CA THR A 132 -3.53 -17.30 14.53
C THR A 132 -4.86 -16.95 13.84
N ASP A 133 -4.89 -15.91 13.03
CA ASP A 133 -6.08 -15.51 12.30
C ASP A 133 -6.30 -16.42 11.09
N GLY A 134 -7.53 -16.89 10.91
CA GLY A 134 -7.89 -17.85 9.86
C GLY A 134 -7.90 -17.22 8.46
N GLU A 135 -8.33 -15.96 8.34
CA GLU A 135 -8.33 -15.24 7.06
C GLU A 135 -6.89 -14.94 6.62
N THR A 136 -6.03 -14.54 7.55
CA THR A 136 -4.59 -14.36 7.30
C THR A 136 -3.94 -15.67 6.88
N PHE A 137 -4.25 -16.79 7.53
CA PHE A 137 -3.71 -18.08 7.14
C PHE A 137 -4.14 -18.48 5.72
N LEU A 138 -5.40 -18.21 5.34
CA LEU A 138 -5.88 -18.44 3.99
C LEU A 138 -5.07 -17.63 2.95
N LEU A 139 -4.78 -16.35 3.23
CA LEU A 139 -3.96 -15.50 2.36
C LEU A 139 -2.52 -16.00 2.25
N ILE A 140 -1.97 -16.51 3.35
CA ILE A 140 -0.65 -17.14 3.36
C ILE A 140 -0.66 -18.37 2.45
N ALA A 141 -1.62 -19.27 2.65
CA ALA A 141 -1.69 -20.53 1.90
C ALA A 141 -1.99 -20.32 0.40
N MET A 142 -2.84 -19.36 0.05
CA MET A 142 -3.25 -19.11 -1.34
C MET A 142 -2.25 -18.27 -2.14
N PHE A 143 -1.59 -17.31 -1.50
CA PHE A 143 -0.79 -16.32 -2.22
C PHE A 143 0.65 -16.24 -1.73
N ALA A 144 0.88 -15.93 -0.44
CA ALA A 144 2.21 -15.59 0.01
C ALA A 144 3.18 -16.77 -0.05
N SER A 145 2.71 -17.98 0.25
CA SER A 145 3.51 -19.21 0.14
C SER A 145 3.84 -19.60 -1.32
N HIS A 146 3.29 -18.89 -2.29
CA HIS A 146 3.54 -19.07 -3.73
C HIS A 146 4.28 -17.88 -4.37
N GLY A 147 4.92 -17.03 -3.54
CA GLY A 147 5.78 -15.95 -4.01
C GLY A 147 5.06 -14.62 -4.31
N TYR A 148 3.79 -14.46 -3.94
CA TYR A 148 3.10 -13.18 -3.99
C TYR A 148 3.28 -12.43 -2.67
N ALA A 149 3.62 -11.16 -2.70
CA ALA A 149 3.44 -10.31 -1.53
C ALA A 149 1.95 -10.01 -1.34
N VAL A 150 1.48 -9.95 -0.09
CA VAL A 150 0.07 -9.58 0.19
C VAL A 150 0.05 -8.43 1.17
N VAL A 151 -0.71 -7.37 0.87
CA VAL A 151 -1.09 -6.36 1.85
C VAL A 151 -2.57 -6.45 2.12
N ALA A 152 -2.95 -6.68 3.39
CA ALA A 152 -4.32 -6.86 3.82
C ALA A 152 -4.69 -5.79 4.85
N THR A 153 -5.55 -4.83 4.44
CA THR A 153 -5.95 -3.72 5.32
C THR A 153 -6.92 -4.17 6.40
N ASP A 154 -6.72 -3.65 7.61
CA ASP A 154 -7.69 -3.79 8.72
C ASP A 154 -8.86 -2.79 8.60
N TYR A 155 -8.76 -1.79 7.71
CA TYR A 155 -9.64 -0.62 7.56
C TYR A 155 -9.55 0.40 8.71
N LEU A 156 -10.35 1.48 8.59
CA LEU A 156 -10.56 2.43 9.66
C LEU A 156 -11.35 1.81 10.82
N GLY A 157 -11.03 2.22 12.05
CA GLY A 157 -11.75 1.82 13.25
C GLY A 157 -11.38 0.46 13.80
N TYR A 158 -10.44 -0.26 13.19
CA TYR A 158 -9.93 -1.54 13.68
C TYR A 158 -8.47 -1.46 14.09
N ALA A 159 -8.06 -2.39 14.92
CA ALA A 159 -6.68 -2.63 15.37
C ALA A 159 -5.98 -1.33 15.81
N LYS A 160 -4.96 -0.85 15.08
CA LYS A 160 -4.20 0.37 15.40
C LYS A 160 -4.82 1.66 14.90
N SER A 161 -5.97 1.61 14.22
CA SER A 161 -6.64 2.82 13.74
C SER A 161 -7.12 3.68 14.92
N THR A 162 -6.82 4.97 14.86
CA THR A 162 -7.35 5.96 15.82
C THR A 162 -8.72 6.50 15.40
N TYR A 163 -9.25 6.06 14.25
CA TYR A 163 -10.58 6.44 13.80
C TYR A 163 -11.65 5.84 14.72
N PRO A 164 -12.65 6.60 15.16
CA PRO A 164 -13.51 6.20 16.27
C PRO A 164 -14.46 5.04 15.98
N PHE A 165 -14.70 4.72 14.71
CA PHE A 165 -15.58 3.64 14.28
C PHE A 165 -15.19 3.11 12.90
N HIS A 166 -15.68 1.93 12.54
CA HIS A 166 -15.57 1.44 11.17
C HIS A 166 -16.72 1.97 10.31
N PRO A 167 -16.44 2.76 9.24
CA PRO A 167 -17.47 3.26 8.34
C PRO A 167 -17.86 2.16 7.33
N TYR A 168 -18.64 1.19 7.80
CA TYR A 168 -19.03 0.00 7.05
C TYR A 168 -19.71 0.32 5.72
N LEU A 169 -19.24 -0.28 4.65
CA LEU A 169 -19.69 -0.08 3.26
C LEU A 169 -19.63 1.36 2.76
N HIS A 170 -18.86 2.23 3.39
CA HIS A 170 -18.59 3.56 2.87
C HIS A 170 -17.49 3.48 1.82
N ALA A 171 -17.87 3.48 0.54
CA ALA A 171 -17.01 3.19 -0.60
C ALA A 171 -15.71 4.00 -0.60
N ASP A 172 -15.78 5.32 -0.36
CA ASP A 172 -14.60 6.19 -0.45
C ASP A 172 -13.57 5.89 0.66
N SER A 173 -14.00 5.68 1.91
CA SER A 173 -13.07 5.38 3.00
C SER A 173 -12.52 3.96 2.94
N GLU A 174 -13.29 3.00 2.44
CA GLU A 174 -12.80 1.64 2.19
C GLU A 174 -11.81 1.62 1.02
N ALA A 175 -12.12 2.32 -0.08
CA ALA A 175 -11.19 2.49 -1.20
C ALA A 175 -9.88 3.14 -0.76
N THR A 176 -9.94 4.23 0.03
CA THR A 176 -8.73 4.90 0.52
C THR A 176 -7.92 4.02 1.44
N SER A 177 -8.55 3.23 2.31
CA SER A 177 -7.84 2.28 3.18
C SER A 177 -7.06 1.25 2.37
N VAL A 178 -7.66 0.68 1.30
CA VAL A 178 -6.99 -0.28 0.41
C VAL A 178 -5.84 0.37 -0.37
N ILE A 179 -6.09 1.53 -0.99
CA ILE A 179 -5.09 2.24 -1.80
C ILE A 179 -3.90 2.69 -0.95
N ASP A 180 -4.15 3.18 0.26
CA ASP A 180 -3.09 3.63 1.16
C ASP A 180 -2.33 2.45 1.78
N ALA A 181 -2.96 1.29 1.96
CA ALA A 181 -2.27 0.05 2.31
C ALA A 181 -1.29 -0.39 1.20
N ILE A 182 -1.66 -0.26 -0.09
CA ILE A 182 -0.75 -0.51 -1.21
C ILE A 182 0.46 0.44 -1.16
N ARG A 183 0.24 1.72 -0.88
CA ARG A 183 1.32 2.71 -0.72
C ARG A 183 2.21 2.37 0.48
N ALA A 184 1.61 1.97 1.60
CA ALA A 184 2.33 1.56 2.81
C ALA A 184 3.19 0.32 2.57
N ALA A 185 2.67 -0.69 1.86
CA ALA A 185 3.45 -1.87 1.47
C ALA A 185 4.66 -1.50 0.60
N ARG A 186 4.50 -0.58 -0.35
CA ARG A 186 5.61 -0.07 -1.17
C ARG A 186 6.64 0.69 -0.34
N ASN A 187 6.20 1.49 0.62
CA ASN A 187 7.08 2.23 1.52
C ASN A 187 7.84 1.30 2.48
N ALA A 188 7.22 0.20 2.91
CA ALA A 188 7.83 -0.80 3.78
C ALA A 188 8.78 -1.75 3.02
N ALA A 189 8.60 -1.93 1.71
CA ALA A 189 9.25 -2.99 0.93
C ALA A 189 10.77 -3.02 1.08
N GLY A 190 11.44 -1.87 0.98
CA GLY A 190 12.89 -1.79 1.12
C GLY A 190 13.39 -2.21 2.50
N THR A 191 12.75 -1.76 3.56
CA THR A 191 13.07 -2.11 4.96
C THR A 191 12.85 -3.60 5.22
N GLU A 192 11.81 -4.16 4.59
CA GLU A 192 11.46 -5.58 4.74
C GLU A 192 12.22 -6.50 3.78
N GLY A 193 13.16 -6.00 2.99
CA GLY A 193 13.89 -6.80 2.01
C GLY A 193 12.98 -7.42 0.94
N LEU A 194 11.83 -6.79 0.66
CA LEU A 194 10.85 -7.22 -0.32
C LEU A 194 11.06 -6.50 -1.64
N ALA A 195 11.37 -7.26 -2.70
CA ALA A 195 11.37 -6.74 -4.05
C ALA A 195 9.96 -6.85 -4.65
N LEU A 196 9.37 -5.74 -5.10
CA LEU A 196 8.06 -5.72 -5.76
C LEU A 196 8.21 -5.59 -7.27
N SER A 197 7.42 -6.37 -8.04
CA SER A 197 7.44 -6.36 -9.51
C SER A 197 6.73 -5.16 -10.15
N GLY A 198 6.07 -4.34 -9.35
CA GLY A 198 5.20 -3.24 -9.80
C GLY A 198 3.77 -3.66 -10.14
N LYS A 199 3.51 -4.96 -10.35
CA LYS A 199 2.14 -5.47 -10.59
C LYS A 199 1.35 -5.48 -9.29
N VAL A 200 0.09 -5.01 -9.36
CA VAL A 200 -0.85 -5.02 -8.24
C VAL A 200 -2.14 -5.70 -8.67
N MET A 201 -2.65 -6.58 -7.83
CA MET A 201 -3.94 -7.25 -7.99
C MET A 201 -4.82 -6.89 -6.80
N LEU A 202 -6.07 -6.56 -7.06
CA LEU A 202 -7.08 -6.28 -6.03
C LEU A 202 -7.98 -7.49 -5.86
N THR A 203 -8.23 -7.88 -4.62
CA THR A 203 -9.19 -8.94 -4.28
C THR A 203 -9.73 -8.72 -2.88
N GLY A 204 -10.83 -9.40 -2.55
CA GLY A 204 -11.44 -9.31 -1.23
C GLY A 204 -12.61 -10.26 -1.09
N TYR A 205 -12.98 -10.52 0.16
CA TYR A 205 -14.09 -11.40 0.50
C TYR A 205 -15.25 -10.63 1.12
N SER A 206 -16.50 -10.94 0.76
CA SER A 206 -17.69 -10.32 1.34
C SER A 206 -17.66 -8.78 1.26
N GLN A 207 -17.63 -8.04 2.37
CA GLN A 207 -17.36 -6.60 2.41
C GLN A 207 -16.12 -6.23 1.58
N GLY A 208 -15.08 -7.06 1.64
CA GLY A 208 -13.85 -6.85 0.88
C GLY A 208 -14.04 -6.86 -0.62
N GLY A 209 -15.04 -7.56 -1.14
CA GLY A 209 -15.44 -7.47 -2.55
C GLY A 209 -15.93 -6.07 -2.91
N HIS A 210 -16.76 -5.45 -2.06
CA HIS A 210 -17.20 -4.07 -2.20
C HIS A 210 -16.00 -3.10 -2.14
N SER A 211 -15.14 -3.25 -1.12
CA SER A 211 -13.96 -2.40 -0.90
C SER A 211 -12.96 -2.48 -2.06
N SER A 212 -12.72 -3.69 -2.59
CA SER A 212 -11.84 -3.90 -3.75
C SER A 212 -12.39 -3.26 -5.02
N ALA A 213 -13.71 -3.38 -5.27
CA ALA A 213 -14.37 -2.74 -6.41
C ALA A 213 -14.34 -1.20 -6.28
N ALA A 214 -14.57 -0.67 -5.07
CA ALA A 214 -14.45 0.75 -4.80
C ALA A 214 -13.01 1.27 -5.00
N ALA A 215 -12.00 0.50 -4.56
CA ALA A 215 -10.60 0.84 -4.77
C ALA A 215 -10.21 0.81 -6.25
N GLN A 216 -10.66 -0.19 -7.02
CA GLN A 216 -10.45 -0.26 -8.46
C GLN A 216 -10.99 0.98 -9.16
N ARG A 217 -12.25 1.33 -8.89
CA ARG A 217 -12.88 2.55 -9.44
C ARG A 217 -12.12 3.83 -9.10
N ALA A 218 -11.55 3.91 -7.91
CA ALA A 218 -10.82 5.11 -7.47
C ALA A 218 -9.39 5.21 -8.06
N ILE A 219 -8.85 4.12 -8.61
CA ILE A 219 -7.54 4.07 -9.29
C ILE A 219 -7.67 4.40 -10.79
N GLU A 220 -8.79 4.07 -11.41
CA GLU A 220 -9.11 4.38 -12.83
C GLU A 220 -9.36 5.87 -13.05
#